data_626557e5434e71f5649aa3b6d1e7c315
#
_entry.id   626557e5434e71f5649aa3b6d1e7c315
#
_cell.length_a   1.000
_cell.length_b   1.000
_cell.length_c   1.000
_cell.angle_alpha   90.00
_cell.angle_beta   90.00
_cell.angle_gamma   90.00
#
_symmetry.space_group_name_H-M   'P 1'
#
loop_
_entity.id
_entity.type
_entity.pdbx_description
1 polymer ?
#
loop_
_entity_poly.entity_id
_entity_poly.type
_entity_poly.pdbx_seq_one_letter_code
_entity_poly.pdbx_strand_id
1 'polypeptide(L)'
;MSAVRRYKVETLVEGTVKYYFIRDCETLDIVYFPSKYLKYKIKSHRSPNTVKRAAFAICYYLEYLKEIPMEIPQVYELDLEKQNDHFVNFLYWLKAGNHTEKNNLKVIHNGTCNAYLEDVFRFFLYIEGMDEQLGSLKVLSYNYHFAVNAVGVKKKLRFQAFKGYLQPEERNVRPAEQDEIITILQACTNCRDQLLILLLAETGFRIGEILGVDYVHDIDYQHHLVGVYFREDNEYEARAKNAEYRKAKISNDTFEFLMYYLAEYRELLQHQNYLFINIT
;
A
#
# COMPACT_ATOMS: atom_id res chain seq x y z
N MET A 1 -9.81 28.26 -12.40
CA MET A 1 -10.46 27.78 -11.18
C MET A 1 -10.07 26.32 -11.03
N SER A 2 -9.40 25.90 -9.93
CA SER A 2 -9.16 24.50 -9.65
C SER A 2 -10.52 23.82 -9.45
N ALA A 3 -10.81 22.77 -10.19
CA ALA A 3 -12.05 22.01 -9.97
C ALA A 3 -11.98 21.43 -8.55
N VAL A 4 -12.85 21.94 -7.68
CA VAL A 4 -13.00 21.40 -6.31
C VAL A 4 -13.45 19.94 -6.46
N ARG A 5 -12.71 19.03 -5.84
CA ARG A 5 -13.10 17.61 -5.83
C ARG A 5 -14.41 17.43 -5.10
N ARG A 6 -15.28 16.65 -5.70
CA ARG A 6 -16.55 16.29 -5.08
C ARG A 6 -16.37 15.25 -3.98
N TYR A 7 -15.49 14.27 -4.19
CA TYR A 7 -15.32 13.18 -3.26
C TYR A 7 -14.02 13.30 -2.47
N LYS A 8 -14.09 13.01 -1.16
CA LYS A 8 -12.95 13.07 -0.25
C LYS A 8 -12.87 11.82 0.62
N VAL A 9 -11.66 11.29 0.77
CA VAL A 9 -11.40 10.24 1.75
C VAL A 9 -11.20 10.89 3.11
N GLU A 10 -12.00 10.46 4.08
CA GLU A 10 -11.88 10.88 5.48
C GLU A 10 -11.52 9.70 6.38
N THR A 11 -10.98 10.00 7.54
CA THR A 11 -10.52 9.01 8.51
C THR A 11 -11.18 9.26 9.85
N LEU A 12 -11.74 8.20 10.44
CA LEU A 12 -12.23 8.18 11.82
C LEU A 12 -11.35 7.22 12.61
N VAL A 13 -10.90 7.63 13.78
CA VAL A 13 -10.15 6.79 14.71
C VAL A 13 -11.04 6.43 15.88
N GLU A 14 -11.23 5.13 16.11
CA GLU A 14 -11.97 4.58 17.23
C GLU A 14 -11.08 3.59 18.00
N GLY A 15 -10.60 3.99 19.16
CA GLY A 15 -9.55 3.25 19.88
C GLY A 15 -8.27 3.19 19.05
N THR A 16 -7.79 1.98 18.77
CA THR A 16 -6.59 1.73 17.92
C THR A 16 -6.94 1.50 16.45
N VAL A 17 -8.23 1.52 16.08
CA VAL A 17 -8.69 1.19 14.72
C VAL A 17 -8.93 2.45 13.93
N LYS A 18 -8.32 2.54 12.74
CA LYS A 18 -8.56 3.59 11.75
C LYS A 18 -9.58 3.12 10.72
N TYR A 19 -10.70 3.84 10.64
CA TYR A 19 -11.74 3.64 9.64
C TYR A 19 -11.58 4.68 8.54
N TYR A 20 -11.71 4.24 7.30
CA TYR A 20 -11.73 5.12 6.12
C TYR A 20 -13.14 5.12 5.53
N PHE A 21 -13.61 6.30 5.14
CA PHE A 21 -14.87 6.46 4.42
C PHE A 21 -14.76 7.55 3.36
N ILE A 22 -15.68 7.55 2.40
CA ILE A 22 -15.71 8.53 1.33
C ILE A 22 -16.91 9.43 1.56
N ARG A 23 -16.65 10.74 1.59
CA ARG A 23 -17.68 11.78 1.71
C ARG A 23 -17.88 12.46 0.38
N ASP A 24 -19.12 12.72 0.01
CA ASP A 24 -19.50 13.69 -1.01
C ASP A 24 -19.44 15.09 -0.41
N CYS A 25 -18.57 15.95 -0.95
CA CYS A 25 -18.37 17.31 -0.44
C CYS A 25 -19.49 18.28 -0.83
N GLU A 26 -20.36 17.95 -1.79
CA GLU A 26 -21.52 18.76 -2.20
C GLU A 26 -22.71 18.51 -1.27
N THR A 27 -23.02 17.24 -0.98
CA THR A 27 -24.15 16.86 -0.11
C THR A 27 -23.77 16.72 1.36
N LEU A 28 -22.45 16.61 1.65
CA LEU A 28 -21.86 16.26 2.94
C LEU A 28 -22.18 14.84 3.42
N ASP A 29 -22.81 14.03 2.59
CA ASP A 29 -23.18 12.66 2.91
C ASP A 29 -22.02 11.69 2.77
N ILE A 30 -22.10 10.60 3.50
CA ILE A 30 -21.20 9.44 3.33
C ILE A 30 -21.64 8.64 2.12
N VAL A 31 -20.73 8.41 1.17
CA VAL A 31 -21.02 7.57 0.00
C VAL A 31 -21.12 6.11 0.47
N TYR A 32 -22.32 5.56 0.44
CA TYR A 32 -22.70 4.34 1.15
C TYR A 32 -21.89 3.10 0.75
N PHE A 33 -21.97 2.66 -0.51
CA PHE A 33 -21.33 1.40 -0.95
C PHE A 33 -19.82 1.40 -0.79
N PRO A 34 -19.08 2.44 -1.22
CA PRO A 34 -17.65 2.55 -0.97
C PRO A 34 -17.29 2.45 0.51
N SER A 35 -17.98 3.22 1.36
CA SER A 35 -17.70 3.25 2.80
C SER A 35 -18.01 1.91 3.49
N LYS A 36 -19.08 1.22 3.07
CA LYS A 36 -19.42 -0.13 3.52
C LYS A 36 -18.34 -1.15 3.13
N TYR A 37 -17.83 -1.07 1.90
CA TYR A 37 -16.71 -1.91 1.45
C TYR A 37 -15.44 -1.67 2.26
N LEU A 38 -15.07 -0.40 2.50
CA LEU A 38 -13.88 -0.08 3.29
C LEU A 38 -14.00 -0.61 4.73
N LYS A 39 -15.19 -0.48 5.36
CA LYS A 39 -15.48 -1.08 6.67
C LYS A 39 -15.35 -2.61 6.64
N TYR A 40 -15.83 -3.26 5.58
CA TYR A 40 -15.66 -4.69 5.37
C TYR A 40 -14.16 -5.08 5.30
N LYS A 41 -13.34 -4.34 4.54
CA LYS A 41 -11.89 -4.60 4.45
C LYS A 41 -11.19 -4.51 5.80
N ILE A 42 -11.56 -3.57 6.66
CA ILE A 42 -11.02 -3.43 8.02
C ILE A 42 -11.39 -4.64 8.85
N LYS A 43 -12.68 -5.02 8.85
CA LYS A 43 -13.18 -6.21 9.58
C LYS A 43 -12.54 -7.52 9.08
N SER A 44 -12.07 -7.55 7.83
CA SER A 44 -11.34 -8.68 7.24
C SER A 44 -9.82 -8.63 7.54
N HIS A 45 -9.40 -7.88 8.55
CA HIS A 45 -8.00 -7.76 9.00
C HIS A 45 -7.01 -7.34 7.89
N ARG A 46 -7.48 -6.55 6.91
CA ARG A 46 -6.56 -5.98 5.90
C ARG A 46 -5.74 -4.84 6.52
N SER A 47 -4.47 -4.74 6.11
CA SER A 47 -3.59 -3.71 6.65
C SER A 47 -4.16 -2.29 6.39
N PRO A 48 -4.00 -1.33 7.32
CA PRO A 48 -4.48 0.05 7.14
C PRO A 48 -4.03 0.68 5.84
N ASN A 49 -2.79 0.46 5.41
CA ASN A 49 -2.28 0.97 4.15
C ASN A 49 -3.00 0.37 2.92
N THR A 50 -3.40 -0.91 2.99
CA THR A 50 -4.20 -1.55 1.94
C THR A 50 -5.60 -0.95 1.87
N VAL A 51 -6.21 -0.68 3.02
CA VAL A 51 -7.55 -0.05 3.08
C VAL A 51 -7.47 1.39 2.61
N LYS A 52 -6.47 2.16 3.07
CA LYS A 52 -6.22 3.53 2.66
C LYS A 52 -6.04 3.65 1.14
N ARG A 53 -5.21 2.77 0.54
CA ARG A 53 -5.02 2.75 -0.92
C ARG A 53 -6.33 2.48 -1.65
N ALA A 54 -7.12 1.50 -1.20
CA ALA A 54 -8.42 1.20 -1.79
C ALA A 54 -9.40 2.38 -1.66
N ALA A 55 -9.40 3.11 -0.53
CA ALA A 55 -10.22 4.29 -0.34
C ALA A 55 -9.89 5.38 -1.38
N PHE A 56 -8.60 5.67 -1.59
CA PHE A 56 -8.19 6.64 -2.60
C PHE A 56 -8.49 6.17 -4.03
N ALA A 57 -8.25 4.88 -4.33
CA ALA A 57 -8.56 4.31 -5.65
C ALA A 57 -10.04 4.47 -6.01
N ILE A 58 -10.93 4.14 -5.07
CA ILE A 58 -12.37 4.29 -5.27
C ILE A 58 -12.78 5.76 -5.35
N CYS A 59 -12.20 6.62 -4.50
CA CYS A 59 -12.45 8.06 -4.55
C CYS A 59 -12.07 8.64 -5.94
N TYR A 60 -10.93 8.27 -6.49
CA TYR A 60 -10.51 8.69 -7.83
C TYR A 60 -11.43 8.15 -8.93
N TYR A 61 -11.91 6.93 -8.77
CA TYR A 61 -12.86 6.35 -9.72
C TYR A 61 -14.21 7.08 -9.70
N LEU A 62 -14.70 7.48 -8.53
CA LEU A 62 -15.91 8.30 -8.42
C LEU A 62 -15.75 9.69 -9.06
N GLU A 63 -14.57 10.33 -8.93
CA GLU A 63 -14.27 11.58 -9.63
C GLU A 63 -14.25 11.38 -11.15
N TYR A 64 -13.66 10.29 -11.62
CA TYR A 64 -13.67 9.94 -13.05
C TYR A 64 -15.11 9.75 -13.56
N LEU A 65 -15.96 9.02 -12.83
CA LEU A 65 -17.37 8.82 -13.20
C LEU A 65 -18.13 10.15 -13.29
N LYS A 66 -17.82 11.11 -12.41
CA LYS A 66 -18.41 12.44 -12.45
C LYS A 66 -18.03 13.20 -13.74
N GLU A 67 -16.80 13.09 -14.20
CA GLU A 67 -16.34 13.77 -15.41
C GLU A 67 -16.99 13.21 -16.69
N ILE A 68 -17.32 11.92 -16.69
CA ILE A 68 -17.97 11.26 -17.85
C ILE A 68 -19.49 11.08 -17.68
N PRO A 69 -20.18 11.86 -16.86
CA PRO A 69 -21.51 11.73 -16.26
C PRO A 69 -22.10 10.33 -16.34
N MET A 70 -21.48 9.40 -15.58
CA MET A 70 -21.89 7.99 -15.52
C MET A 70 -21.99 7.54 -14.05
N GLU A 71 -22.95 6.68 -13.75
CA GLU A 71 -23.13 6.07 -12.43
C GLU A 71 -22.67 4.60 -12.42
N ILE A 72 -22.36 4.08 -11.23
CA ILE A 72 -21.91 2.69 -11.06
C ILE A 72 -22.83 1.66 -11.71
N PRO A 73 -24.17 1.72 -11.58
CA PRO A 73 -25.07 0.75 -12.25
C PRO A 73 -24.91 0.75 -13.77
N GLN A 74 -24.74 1.92 -14.39
CA GLN A 74 -24.60 2.05 -15.84
C GLN A 74 -23.34 1.36 -16.37
N VAL A 75 -22.28 1.23 -15.55
CA VAL A 75 -21.07 0.51 -15.94
C VAL A 75 -21.36 -0.98 -16.16
N TYR A 76 -22.27 -1.57 -15.39
CA TYR A 76 -22.70 -2.96 -15.56
C TYR A 76 -23.50 -3.19 -16.86
N GLU A 77 -24.22 -2.18 -17.32
CA GLU A 77 -25.04 -2.24 -18.55
C GLU A 77 -24.18 -2.27 -19.82
N LEU A 78 -22.96 -1.75 -19.75
CA LEU A 78 -22.03 -1.74 -20.89
C LEU A 78 -21.76 -3.18 -21.38
N ASP A 79 -21.53 -3.32 -22.70
CA ASP A 79 -20.98 -4.54 -23.27
C ASP A 79 -19.50 -4.73 -22.90
N LEU A 80 -18.92 -5.89 -23.21
CA LEU A 80 -17.53 -6.21 -22.83
C LEU A 80 -16.52 -5.22 -23.42
N GLU A 81 -16.72 -4.80 -24.67
CA GLU A 81 -15.80 -3.86 -25.36
C GLU A 81 -15.86 -2.49 -24.69
N LYS A 82 -17.05 -1.95 -24.49
CA LYS A 82 -17.25 -0.66 -23.82
C LYS A 82 -16.79 -0.67 -22.36
N GLN A 83 -16.99 -1.79 -21.62
CA GLN A 83 -16.42 -1.92 -20.28
C GLN A 83 -14.90 -1.89 -20.32
N ASN A 84 -14.28 -2.58 -21.28
CA ASN A 84 -12.84 -2.56 -21.44
C ASN A 84 -12.33 -1.15 -21.70
N ASP A 85 -12.93 -0.43 -22.66
CA ASP A 85 -12.57 0.95 -22.98
C ASP A 85 -12.77 1.90 -21.80
N HIS A 86 -13.87 1.73 -21.06
CA HIS A 86 -14.16 2.51 -19.86
C HIS A 86 -13.02 2.41 -18.82
N PHE A 87 -12.56 1.21 -18.51
CA PHE A 87 -11.49 1.03 -17.51
C PHE A 87 -10.10 1.38 -18.06
N VAL A 88 -9.86 1.21 -19.36
CA VAL A 88 -8.65 1.73 -20.03
C VAL A 88 -8.61 3.25 -19.96
N ASN A 89 -9.71 3.92 -20.25
CA ASN A 89 -9.83 5.38 -20.16
C ASN A 89 -9.61 5.87 -18.72
N PHE A 90 -10.10 5.14 -17.71
CA PHE A 90 -9.79 5.46 -16.32
C PHE A 90 -8.28 5.37 -16.02
N LEU A 91 -7.57 4.35 -16.53
CA LEU A 91 -6.12 4.24 -16.37
C LEU A 91 -5.39 5.44 -17.00
N TYR A 92 -5.80 5.87 -18.20
CA TYR A 92 -5.22 7.05 -18.85
C TYR A 92 -5.57 8.35 -18.13
N TRP A 93 -6.78 8.44 -17.56
CA TRP A 93 -7.20 9.56 -16.72
C TRP A 93 -6.30 9.70 -15.46
N LEU A 94 -5.98 8.57 -14.82
CA LEU A 94 -5.03 8.52 -13.69
C LEU A 94 -3.63 8.94 -14.15
N LYS A 95 -3.16 8.41 -15.28
CA LYS A 95 -1.83 8.69 -15.82
C LYS A 95 -1.65 10.16 -16.21
N ALA A 96 -2.71 10.80 -16.69
CA ALA A 96 -2.74 12.23 -16.99
C ALA A 96 -2.67 13.12 -15.73
N GLY A 97 -2.74 12.54 -14.52
CA GLY A 97 -2.67 13.27 -13.26
C GLY A 97 -3.98 13.95 -12.84
N ASN A 98 -5.10 13.65 -13.50
CA ASN A 98 -6.40 14.27 -13.22
C ASN A 98 -6.90 13.99 -11.78
N HIS A 99 -6.38 12.92 -11.16
CA HIS A 99 -6.64 12.57 -9.77
C HIS A 99 -5.85 13.43 -8.75
N THR A 100 -4.95 14.34 -9.21
CA THR A 100 -4.16 15.23 -8.34
C THR A 100 -4.57 16.69 -8.56
N GLU A 101 -4.39 17.52 -7.54
CA GLU A 101 -4.52 18.97 -7.73
C GLU A 101 -3.46 19.47 -8.70
N LYS A 102 -3.83 20.37 -9.62
CA LYS A 102 -3.03 20.82 -10.78
C LYS A 102 -1.60 21.29 -10.48
N ASN A 103 -1.24 21.50 -9.23
CA ASN A 103 0.10 21.94 -8.82
C ASN A 103 1.07 20.80 -8.49
N ASN A 104 0.64 19.54 -8.52
CA ASN A 104 1.46 18.38 -8.20
C ASN A 104 1.63 17.51 -9.45
N LEU A 105 2.56 17.89 -10.33
CA LEU A 105 2.90 17.19 -11.58
C LEU A 105 3.61 15.84 -11.36
N LYS A 106 3.40 15.17 -10.23
CA LYS A 106 3.99 13.86 -10.00
C LYS A 106 3.30 12.82 -10.89
N VAL A 107 3.95 12.46 -11.98
CA VAL A 107 3.49 11.40 -12.88
C VAL A 107 3.41 10.09 -12.09
N ILE A 108 2.22 9.47 -12.08
CA ILE A 108 2.04 8.16 -11.46
C ILE A 108 2.61 7.08 -12.37
N HIS A 109 3.34 6.12 -11.78
CA HIS A 109 3.81 4.92 -12.47
C HIS A 109 2.65 4.02 -12.92
N ASN A 110 2.79 3.40 -14.09
CA ASN A 110 1.81 2.47 -14.65
C ASN A 110 1.42 1.37 -13.68
N GLY A 111 2.40 0.80 -12.95
CA GLY A 111 2.13 -0.18 -11.91
C GLY A 111 1.24 0.33 -10.78
N THR A 112 1.30 1.62 -10.45
CA THR A 112 0.42 2.24 -9.44
C THR A 112 -0.99 2.46 -10.00
N CYS A 113 -1.11 2.90 -11.27
CA CYS A 113 -2.40 3.00 -11.95
C CYS A 113 -3.12 1.65 -11.99
N ASN A 114 -2.40 0.59 -12.39
CA ASN A 114 -2.93 -0.77 -12.41
C ASN A 114 -3.39 -1.23 -11.00
N ALA A 115 -2.61 -0.92 -9.95
CA ALA A 115 -2.98 -1.27 -8.58
C ALA A 115 -4.26 -0.54 -8.11
N TYR A 116 -4.47 0.71 -8.53
CA TYR A 116 -5.72 1.43 -8.26
C TYR A 116 -6.90 0.80 -9.00
N LEU A 117 -6.74 0.44 -10.28
CA LEU A 117 -7.78 -0.26 -11.01
C LEU A 117 -8.13 -1.61 -10.38
N GLU A 118 -7.14 -2.39 -9.92
CA GLU A 118 -7.40 -3.63 -9.20
C GLU A 118 -8.20 -3.42 -7.91
N ASP A 119 -7.94 -2.34 -7.16
CA ASP A 119 -8.74 -2.03 -5.97
C ASP A 119 -10.17 -1.62 -6.34
N VAL A 120 -10.38 -0.92 -7.46
CA VAL A 120 -11.70 -0.62 -8.03
C VAL A 120 -12.41 -1.92 -8.46
N PHE A 121 -11.73 -2.83 -9.15
CA PHE A 121 -12.31 -4.13 -9.52
C PHE A 121 -12.73 -4.96 -8.30
N ARG A 122 -11.93 -4.97 -7.22
CA ARG A 122 -12.29 -5.64 -5.96
C ARG A 122 -13.51 -4.99 -5.29
N PHE A 123 -13.68 -3.69 -5.45
CA PHE A 123 -14.88 -2.98 -4.99
C PHE A 123 -16.10 -3.40 -5.80
N PHE A 124 -16.03 -3.47 -7.12
CA PHE A 124 -17.12 -3.96 -7.96
C PHE A 124 -17.52 -5.40 -7.61
N LEU A 125 -16.55 -6.31 -7.45
CA LEU A 125 -16.83 -7.68 -6.99
C LEU A 125 -17.52 -7.74 -5.62
N TYR A 126 -17.21 -6.79 -4.73
CA TYR A 126 -17.91 -6.70 -3.46
C TYR A 126 -19.37 -6.26 -3.62
N ILE A 127 -19.63 -5.29 -4.49
CA ILE A 127 -21.01 -4.83 -4.76
C ILE A 127 -21.81 -5.95 -5.40
N GLU A 128 -21.26 -6.66 -6.38
CA GLU A 128 -21.90 -7.84 -7.01
C GLU A 128 -22.35 -8.88 -5.98
N GLY A 129 -21.52 -9.12 -4.96
CA GLY A 129 -21.86 -10.05 -3.88
C GLY A 129 -22.91 -9.52 -2.89
N MET A 130 -23.27 -8.24 -2.97
CA MET A 130 -24.23 -7.59 -2.07
C MET A 130 -25.57 -7.28 -2.74
N ASP A 131 -25.57 -7.17 -4.05
CA ASP A 131 -26.76 -6.83 -4.86
C ASP A 131 -26.80 -7.70 -6.12
N GLU A 132 -27.61 -8.75 -6.06
CA GLU A 132 -27.77 -9.69 -7.17
C GLU A 132 -28.42 -9.07 -8.43
N GLN A 133 -29.08 -7.89 -8.29
CA GLN A 133 -29.73 -7.22 -9.40
C GLN A 133 -28.75 -6.51 -10.33
N LEU A 134 -27.57 -6.15 -9.85
CA LEU A 134 -26.53 -5.46 -10.66
C LEU A 134 -25.89 -6.37 -11.72
N GLY A 135 -26.01 -7.69 -11.59
CA GLY A 135 -25.30 -8.62 -12.47
C GLY A 135 -23.80 -8.67 -12.18
N SER A 136 -23.00 -9.00 -13.20
CA SER A 136 -21.53 -9.08 -13.05
C SER A 136 -20.79 -8.33 -14.16
N LEU A 137 -19.66 -7.72 -13.82
CA LEU A 137 -18.78 -7.06 -14.79
C LEU A 137 -18.18 -8.10 -15.74
N LYS A 138 -18.43 -7.92 -17.03
CA LYS A 138 -17.97 -8.82 -18.10
C LYS A 138 -16.44 -8.84 -18.20
N VAL A 139 -15.78 -7.71 -17.97
CA VAL A 139 -14.30 -7.60 -17.95
C VAL A 139 -13.64 -8.41 -16.81
N LEU A 140 -14.38 -8.73 -15.74
CA LEU A 140 -13.89 -9.56 -14.64
C LEU A 140 -14.15 -11.05 -14.85
N SER A 141 -14.84 -11.43 -15.93
CA SER A 141 -15.01 -12.83 -16.30
C SER A 141 -13.68 -13.49 -16.67
N TYR A 142 -13.64 -14.80 -16.62
CA TYR A 142 -12.45 -15.56 -16.92
C TYR A 142 -12.65 -16.46 -18.13
N ASN A 143 -11.72 -16.37 -19.07
CA ASN A 143 -11.56 -17.32 -20.16
C ASN A 143 -10.56 -18.41 -19.78
N TYR A 144 -10.80 -19.62 -20.23
CA TYR A 144 -9.95 -20.77 -19.96
C TYR A 144 -9.36 -21.29 -21.26
N HIS A 145 -8.05 -21.43 -21.30
CA HIS A 145 -7.33 -22.08 -22.39
C HIS A 145 -6.59 -23.28 -21.86
N PHE A 146 -6.47 -24.31 -22.71
CA PHE A 146 -5.68 -25.48 -22.40
C PHE A 146 -4.34 -25.37 -23.15
N ALA A 147 -3.25 -25.27 -22.40
CA ALA A 147 -1.90 -25.37 -22.97
C ALA A 147 -1.40 -26.82 -22.75
N VAL A 148 -0.73 -27.36 -23.76
CA VAL A 148 -0.04 -28.66 -23.67
C VAL A 148 1.44 -28.37 -23.60
N ASN A 149 2.13 -28.86 -22.56
CA ASN A 149 3.58 -28.74 -22.47
C ASN A 149 4.30 -29.74 -23.39
N ALA A 150 5.61 -29.62 -23.52
CA ALA A 150 6.43 -30.48 -24.37
C ALA A 150 6.33 -31.99 -24.01
N VAL A 151 5.85 -32.32 -22.82
CA VAL A 151 5.69 -33.71 -22.31
C VAL A 151 4.23 -34.18 -22.46
N GLY A 152 3.36 -33.41 -23.12
CA GLY A 152 1.96 -33.79 -23.37
C GLY A 152 0.99 -33.52 -22.21
N VAL A 153 1.43 -32.91 -21.10
CA VAL A 153 0.58 -32.63 -19.96
C VAL A 153 -0.30 -31.40 -20.26
N LYS A 154 -1.62 -31.56 -20.19
CA LYS A 154 -2.59 -30.48 -20.36
C LYS A 154 -2.67 -29.64 -19.10
N LYS A 155 -2.38 -28.33 -19.21
CA LYS A 155 -2.56 -27.34 -18.13
C LYS A 155 -3.70 -26.39 -18.49
N LYS A 156 -4.71 -26.30 -17.61
CA LYS A 156 -5.79 -25.31 -17.73
C LYS A 156 -5.24 -23.96 -17.31
N LEU A 157 -5.17 -23.02 -18.24
CA LEU A 157 -4.77 -21.62 -17.98
C LEU A 157 -6.02 -20.77 -17.87
N ARG A 158 -6.04 -19.88 -16.88
CA ARG A 158 -7.13 -18.96 -16.59
C ARG A 158 -6.67 -17.55 -16.93
N PHE A 159 -7.41 -16.88 -17.81
CA PHE A 159 -7.15 -15.49 -18.20
C PHE A 159 -8.35 -14.62 -17.89
N GLN A 160 -8.14 -13.50 -17.24
CA GLN A 160 -9.19 -12.49 -17.05
C GLN A 160 -9.54 -11.86 -18.41
N ALA A 161 -10.79 -11.50 -18.61
CA ALA A 161 -11.27 -10.89 -19.86
C ALA A 161 -10.68 -9.49 -20.07
N PHE A 162 -10.41 -8.74 -19.00
CA PHE A 162 -9.75 -7.44 -19.09
C PHE A 162 -8.30 -7.57 -19.54
N LYS A 163 -7.93 -6.83 -20.58
CA LYS A 163 -6.57 -6.83 -21.18
C LYS A 163 -5.91 -5.46 -21.23
N GLY A 164 -6.55 -4.46 -20.63
CA GLY A 164 -6.15 -3.06 -20.76
C GLY A 164 -5.11 -2.58 -19.74
N TYR A 165 -4.49 -3.47 -18.96
CA TYR A 165 -3.46 -3.05 -18.02
C TYR A 165 -2.29 -2.36 -18.71
N LEU A 166 -1.84 -1.24 -18.14
CA LEU A 166 -0.67 -0.53 -18.61
C LEU A 166 0.59 -1.37 -18.37
N GLN A 167 1.51 -1.38 -19.35
CA GLN A 167 2.79 -2.03 -19.15
C GLN A 167 3.55 -1.36 -18.00
N PRO A 168 3.86 -2.08 -16.91
CA PRO A 168 4.66 -1.53 -15.82
C PRO A 168 6.03 -1.07 -16.30
N GLU A 169 6.51 0.05 -15.75
CA GLU A 169 7.85 0.50 -16.00
C GLU A 169 8.87 -0.49 -15.43
N GLU A 170 9.94 -0.74 -16.15
CA GLU A 170 11.07 -1.50 -15.63
C GLU A 170 11.70 -0.74 -14.46
N ARG A 171 11.78 -1.40 -13.32
CA ARG A 171 12.49 -0.86 -12.16
C ARG A 171 13.90 -1.42 -12.17
N ASN A 172 14.85 -0.55 -12.39
CA ASN A 172 16.26 -0.91 -12.22
C ASN A 172 16.57 -0.92 -10.70
N VAL A 173 16.14 -2.00 -10.02
CA VAL A 173 16.37 -2.18 -8.58
C VAL A 173 17.69 -2.92 -8.44
N ARG A 174 18.71 -2.23 -7.93
CA ARG A 174 19.97 -2.82 -7.54
C ARG A 174 20.22 -2.58 -6.04
N PRO A 175 20.99 -3.43 -5.36
CA PRO A 175 21.45 -3.12 -4.02
C PRO A 175 22.29 -1.84 -4.03
N ALA A 176 22.29 -1.12 -2.92
CA ALA A 176 23.16 0.03 -2.73
C ALA A 176 24.62 -0.46 -2.59
N GLU A 177 25.53 0.21 -3.26
CA GLU A 177 26.97 -0.03 -3.12
C GLU A 177 27.47 0.57 -1.80
N GLN A 178 28.62 0.09 -1.32
CA GLN A 178 29.18 0.51 -0.05
C GLN A 178 29.42 2.04 0.02
N ASP A 179 29.95 2.62 -1.05
CA ASP A 179 30.21 4.06 -1.12
C ASP A 179 28.92 4.90 -1.08
N GLU A 180 27.85 4.37 -1.63
CA GLU A 180 26.53 5.01 -1.58
C GLU A 180 25.98 4.99 -0.14
N ILE A 181 26.13 3.87 0.57
CA ILE A 181 25.74 3.75 1.98
C ILE A 181 26.53 4.75 2.83
N ILE A 182 27.85 4.85 2.64
CA ILE A 182 28.71 5.82 3.33
C ILE A 182 28.24 7.24 3.05
N THR A 183 27.94 7.57 1.80
CA THR A 183 27.44 8.89 1.40
C THR A 183 26.12 9.23 2.10
N ILE A 184 25.20 8.26 2.20
CA ILE A 184 23.92 8.44 2.90
C ILE A 184 24.16 8.66 4.40
N LEU A 185 25.04 7.87 5.02
CA LEU A 185 25.38 8.01 6.45
C LEU A 185 25.98 9.38 6.76
N GLN A 186 26.85 9.90 5.89
CA GLN A 186 27.43 11.24 6.02
C GLN A 186 26.40 12.37 5.85
N ALA A 187 25.35 12.13 5.07
CA ALA A 187 24.26 13.09 4.88
C ALA A 187 23.23 13.08 6.03
N CYS A 188 23.25 12.07 6.90
CA CYS A 188 22.37 12.02 8.06
C CYS A 188 22.76 13.08 9.09
N THR A 189 21.79 13.84 9.59
CA THR A 189 21.98 14.92 10.56
C THR A 189 21.90 14.48 12.03
N ASN A 190 21.52 13.24 12.27
CA ASN A 190 21.33 12.69 13.61
C ASN A 190 21.69 11.20 13.66
N CYS A 191 22.04 10.70 14.85
CA CYS A 191 22.46 9.31 15.03
C CYS A 191 21.31 8.32 14.90
N ARG A 192 20.04 8.74 15.08
CA ARG A 192 18.88 7.88 14.84
C ARG A 192 18.80 7.43 13.38
N ASP A 193 18.93 8.38 12.45
CA ASP A 193 18.84 8.09 11.02
C ASP A 193 20.08 7.29 10.56
N GLN A 194 21.25 7.58 11.11
CA GLN A 194 22.45 6.79 10.86
C GLN A 194 22.28 5.33 11.30
N LEU A 195 21.78 5.09 12.53
CA LEU A 195 21.53 3.75 13.03
C LEU A 195 20.50 3.01 12.17
N LEU A 196 19.44 3.70 11.74
CA LEU A 196 18.42 3.10 10.86
C LEU A 196 19.04 2.62 9.55
N ILE A 197 19.89 3.42 8.91
CA ILE A 197 20.57 3.06 7.66
C ILE A 197 21.56 1.90 7.89
N LEU A 198 22.35 1.92 8.96
CA LEU A 198 23.26 0.83 9.30
C LEU A 198 22.52 -0.50 9.49
N LEU A 199 21.45 -0.49 10.27
CA LEU A 199 20.65 -1.71 10.50
C LEU A 199 20.00 -2.21 9.22
N LEU A 200 19.47 -1.33 8.37
CA LEU A 200 18.91 -1.72 7.06
C LEU A 200 19.97 -2.33 6.15
N ALA A 201 21.16 -1.76 6.11
CA ALA A 201 22.25 -2.22 5.25
C ALA A 201 22.78 -3.59 5.69
N GLU A 202 22.99 -3.81 6.99
CA GLU A 202 23.58 -5.04 7.50
C GLU A 202 22.57 -6.20 7.61
N THR A 203 21.32 -5.91 7.97
CA THR A 203 20.34 -6.97 8.20
C THR A 203 19.52 -7.34 6.98
N GLY A 204 19.38 -6.44 6.01
CA GLY A 204 18.47 -6.59 4.88
C GLY A 204 16.99 -6.65 5.29
N PHE A 205 16.64 -6.22 6.48
CA PHE A 205 15.26 -6.15 6.95
C PHE A 205 14.51 -5.01 6.26
N ARG A 206 13.19 -5.12 6.19
CA ARG A 206 12.37 -4.02 5.68
C ARG A 206 12.31 -2.89 6.69
N ILE A 207 12.17 -1.65 6.21
CA ILE A 207 12.07 -0.48 7.09
C ILE A 207 10.96 -0.63 8.16
N GLY A 208 9.80 -1.17 7.81
CA GLY A 208 8.73 -1.41 8.78
C GLY A 208 9.03 -2.52 9.79
N GLU A 209 9.95 -3.43 9.48
CA GLU A 209 10.44 -4.46 10.41
C GLU A 209 11.41 -3.83 11.42
N ILE A 210 12.36 -3.02 10.94
CA ILE A 210 13.33 -2.31 11.80
C ILE A 210 12.65 -1.29 12.71
N LEU A 211 11.68 -0.52 12.20
CA LEU A 211 10.94 0.44 13.01
C LEU A 211 10.06 -0.21 14.09
N GLY A 212 9.75 -1.48 13.95
CA GLY A 212 9.01 -2.28 14.94
C GLY A 212 9.90 -2.99 15.96
N VAL A 213 11.22 -2.83 15.92
CA VAL A 213 12.13 -3.49 16.87
C VAL A 213 11.95 -2.92 18.28
N ASP A 214 11.72 -3.81 19.23
CA ASP A 214 11.72 -3.53 20.65
C ASP A 214 13.15 -3.71 21.18
N TYR A 215 13.74 -2.61 21.69
CA TYR A 215 15.14 -2.67 22.11
C TYR A 215 15.35 -3.48 23.38
N VAL A 216 14.31 -3.76 24.16
CA VAL A 216 14.38 -4.59 25.38
C VAL A 216 14.31 -6.08 25.06
N HIS A 217 13.45 -6.47 24.11
CA HIS A 217 13.11 -7.88 23.88
C HIS A 217 13.69 -8.46 22.58
N ASP A 218 13.95 -7.61 21.56
CA ASP A 218 14.34 -8.07 20.24
C ASP A 218 15.83 -7.99 19.95
N ILE A 219 16.61 -7.39 20.86
CA ILE A 219 18.06 -7.29 20.75
C ILE A 219 18.73 -8.27 21.71
N ASP A 220 19.51 -9.18 21.14
CA ASP A 220 20.43 -10.02 21.90
C ASP A 220 21.77 -9.30 22.03
N TYR A 221 21.94 -8.63 23.15
CA TYR A 221 23.13 -7.83 23.44
C TYR A 221 24.41 -8.66 23.61
N GLN A 222 24.28 -9.95 23.92
CA GLN A 222 25.44 -10.83 24.11
C GLN A 222 25.99 -11.32 22.76
N HIS A 223 25.09 -11.60 21.81
CA HIS A 223 25.47 -12.18 20.51
C HIS A 223 25.38 -11.19 19.37
N HIS A 224 25.07 -9.91 19.63
CA HIS A 224 24.86 -8.83 18.65
C HIS A 224 23.81 -9.19 17.58
N LEU A 225 22.66 -9.74 18.02
CA LEU A 225 21.59 -10.12 17.11
C LEU A 225 20.42 -9.15 17.25
N VAL A 226 19.87 -8.73 16.12
CA VAL A 226 18.61 -7.97 16.06
C VAL A 226 17.52 -8.88 15.52
N GLY A 227 16.44 -9.01 16.26
CA GLY A 227 15.29 -9.81 15.91
C GLY A 227 14.16 -8.96 15.35
N VAL A 228 13.39 -9.52 14.42
CA VAL A 228 12.15 -8.94 13.92
C VAL A 228 11.07 -10.00 13.86
N TYR A 229 9.85 -9.64 14.25
CA TYR A 229 8.69 -10.50 14.15
C TYR A 229 7.41 -9.68 14.04
N PHE A 230 6.33 -10.35 13.68
CA PHE A 230 5.03 -9.72 13.57
C PHE A 230 4.45 -9.45 14.97
N ARG A 231 4.05 -8.21 15.22
CA ARG A 231 3.28 -7.80 16.40
C ARG A 231 1.96 -7.18 15.96
N GLU A 232 0.85 -7.66 16.49
CA GLU A 232 -0.47 -7.10 16.23
C GLU A 232 -0.76 -5.84 17.07
N ASP A 233 -0.10 -5.69 18.20
CA ASP A 233 -0.27 -4.66 19.23
C ASP A 233 0.61 -3.41 19.04
N ASN A 234 1.10 -3.19 17.83
CA ASN A 234 1.99 -2.06 17.53
C ASN A 234 1.20 -0.75 17.42
N GLU A 235 1.27 0.08 18.44
CA GLU A 235 0.59 1.38 18.56
C GLU A 235 0.96 2.35 17.42
N TYR A 236 2.17 2.22 16.85
CA TYR A 236 2.71 3.11 15.81
C TYR A 236 2.54 2.57 14.38
N GLU A 237 1.76 1.51 14.18
CA GLU A 237 1.48 0.90 12.87
C GLU A 237 2.74 0.40 12.12
N ALA A 238 3.90 0.31 12.77
CA ALA A 238 5.06 -0.34 12.21
C ALA A 238 4.75 -1.84 12.05
N ARG A 239 4.57 -2.31 10.82
CA ARG A 239 4.16 -3.69 10.55
C ARG A 239 5.23 -4.43 9.78
N ALA A 240 5.70 -5.50 10.38
CA ALA A 240 6.41 -6.55 9.65
C ALA A 240 5.39 -7.30 8.78
N LYS A 241 5.34 -6.98 7.49
CA LYS A 241 4.43 -7.61 6.54
C LYS A 241 4.87 -9.06 6.30
N ASN A 242 4.08 -10.04 6.77
CA ASN A 242 4.39 -11.48 6.67
C ASN A 242 5.74 -11.86 7.29
N ALA A 243 6.18 -11.16 8.35
CA ALA A 243 7.44 -11.47 8.97
C ALA A 243 7.32 -12.79 9.73
N GLU A 244 7.96 -13.81 9.18
CA GLU A 244 8.45 -14.90 10.00
C GLU A 244 9.47 -14.34 10.99
N TYR A 245 9.51 -14.89 12.20
CA TYR A 245 10.54 -14.55 13.16
C TYR A 245 11.92 -14.73 12.55
N ARG A 246 12.69 -13.66 12.46
CA ARG A 246 14.03 -13.64 11.88
C ARG A 246 14.98 -12.90 12.81
N LYS A 247 16.21 -13.38 12.87
CA LYS A 247 17.33 -12.69 13.52
C LYS A 247 18.45 -12.46 12.53
N ALA A 248 19.11 -11.33 12.63
CA ALA A 248 20.33 -11.04 11.89
C ALA A 248 21.40 -10.56 12.83
N LYS A 249 22.63 -10.99 12.58
CA LYS A 249 23.81 -10.51 13.31
C LYS A 249 24.27 -9.20 12.71
N ILE A 250 24.59 -8.24 13.57
CA ILE A 250 25.20 -6.97 13.19
C ILE A 250 26.68 -6.96 13.55
N SER A 251 27.45 -6.12 12.88
CA SER A 251 28.89 -5.93 13.16
C SER A 251 29.12 -5.35 14.56
N ASN A 252 30.33 -5.49 15.05
CA ASN A 252 30.70 -4.89 16.33
C ASN A 252 30.59 -3.35 16.26
N ASP A 253 30.99 -2.74 15.15
CA ASP A 253 30.95 -1.28 14.97
C ASP A 253 29.50 -0.77 15.00
N THR A 254 28.58 -1.45 14.32
CA THR A 254 27.14 -1.12 14.36
C THR A 254 26.54 -1.37 15.74
N PHE A 255 27.02 -2.41 16.44
CA PHE A 255 26.58 -2.66 17.82
C PHE A 255 27.06 -1.57 18.79
N GLU A 256 28.31 -1.14 18.70
CA GLU A 256 28.83 -0.02 19.49
C GLU A 256 28.06 1.28 19.19
N PHE A 257 27.76 1.52 17.93
CA PHE A 257 26.93 2.66 17.53
C PHE A 257 25.49 2.55 18.07
N LEU A 258 24.90 1.35 18.10
CA LEU A 258 23.60 1.10 18.75
C LEU A 258 23.67 1.44 20.25
N MET A 259 24.72 1.04 20.94
CA MET A 259 24.90 1.36 22.37
C MET A 259 25.05 2.87 22.60
N TYR A 260 25.79 3.55 21.73
CA TYR A 260 25.88 5.02 21.73
C TYR A 260 24.50 5.66 21.55
N TYR A 261 23.71 5.20 20.55
CA TYR A 261 22.36 5.68 20.30
C TYR A 261 21.43 5.50 21.52
N LEU A 262 21.46 4.33 22.15
CA LEU A 262 20.64 4.05 23.34
C LEU A 262 21.04 4.95 24.53
N ALA A 263 22.32 5.30 24.65
CA ALA A 263 22.80 6.21 25.70
C ALA A 263 22.38 7.65 25.40
N GLU A 264 22.52 8.11 24.16
CA GLU A 264 22.19 9.48 23.72
C GLU A 264 20.71 9.80 23.89
N TYR A 265 19.83 8.84 23.55
CA TYR A 265 18.36 9.03 23.64
C TYR A 265 17.73 8.35 24.86
N ARG A 266 18.52 8.05 25.90
CA ARG A 266 18.07 7.32 27.08
C ARG A 266 16.80 7.89 27.71
N GLU A 267 16.71 9.21 27.86
CA GLU A 267 15.54 9.86 28.48
C GLU A 267 14.27 9.67 27.66
N LEU A 268 14.35 9.74 26.35
CA LEU A 268 13.20 9.56 25.45
C LEU A 268 12.78 8.08 25.36
N LEU A 269 13.74 7.17 25.39
CA LEU A 269 13.51 5.73 25.33
C LEU A 269 12.87 5.15 26.61
N GLN A 270 13.02 5.80 27.76
CA GLN A 270 12.41 5.36 29.03
C GLN A 270 10.88 5.25 28.98
N HIS A 271 10.22 5.95 28.05
CA HIS A 271 8.78 6.01 27.95
C HIS A 271 8.18 5.03 26.93
N GLN A 272 9.00 4.26 26.25
CA GLN A 272 8.60 3.29 25.22
C GLN A 272 9.63 2.20 25.04
N ASN A 273 9.25 1.08 24.43
CA ASN A 273 10.15 -0.04 24.15
C ASN A 273 10.65 -0.07 22.70
N TYR A 274 10.10 0.73 21.79
CA TYR A 274 10.56 0.76 20.40
C TYR A 274 11.94 1.39 20.29
N LEU A 275 12.80 0.77 19.47
CA LEU A 275 14.16 1.25 19.26
C LEU A 275 14.19 2.66 18.69
N PHE A 276 13.29 2.97 17.74
CA PHE A 276 13.26 4.26 17.06
C PHE A 276 12.20 5.20 17.60
N ILE A 277 12.57 6.44 17.82
CA ILE A 277 11.75 7.53 18.36
C ILE A 277 11.52 8.60 17.30
N ASN A 278 10.42 9.35 17.43
CA ASN A 278 10.24 10.57 16.67
C ASN A 278 11.05 11.69 17.31
N ILE A 279 11.99 12.24 16.56
CA ILE A 279 12.74 13.45 16.93
C ILE A 279 12.03 14.61 16.24
N THR A 280 11.18 15.34 16.95
CA THR A 280 10.53 16.58 16.49
C THR A 280 11.34 17.78 16.96
#